data_e30d369328f056b507f6ee0c44ce62bb
#
_entry.id   e30d369328f056b507f6ee0c44ce62bb
#
_cell.length_a   1.000
_cell.length_b   1.000
_cell.length_c   1.000
_cell.angle_alpha   90.00
_cell.angle_beta   90.00
_cell.angle_gamma   90.00
#
_symmetry.space_group_name_H-M   'P 1'
#
loop_
_entity.id
_entity.type
_entity.pdbx_description
1 polymer ?
#
loop_
_entity_poly.entity_id
_entity_poly.type
_entity_poly.pdbx_seq_one_letter_code
_entity_poly.pdbx_strand_id
1 'polypeptide(L)'
;QSKDKLFDYYGGANELNLLDLNDLSKGKLEKNNVFFINWQKIKSSTKEGRKLRNPTEYTYGDGIFDEFIKRTQEDNRELILVIDEAHRDTDTELADDLIELINPRIILKITATPKNEPSASDVLQKRAGFVEVIREDVIEAGLIKEKIITQTKEDLDKLTKKEIDQDLILLELAFNKRLETQKEYKELGLEI
;
A
#
# COMPACT_ATOMS: atom_id res chain seq x y z
N GLN A 1 1.60 6.01 8.25
CA GLN A 1 0.39 5.18 8.50
C GLN A 1 0.72 3.69 8.63
N SER A 2 1.32 3.00 7.63
CA SER A 2 1.58 1.56 7.69
C SER A 2 2.62 1.18 8.75
N LYS A 3 3.68 1.99 8.89
CA LYS A 3 4.71 1.83 9.92
C LYS A 3 4.12 1.93 11.33
N ASP A 4 3.29 2.94 11.57
CA ASP A 4 2.67 3.19 12.87
C ASP A 4 1.68 2.07 13.22
N LYS A 5 0.85 1.64 12.26
CA LYS A 5 -0.07 0.51 12.44
C LYS A 5 0.66 -0.80 12.77
N LEU A 6 1.80 -1.07 12.12
CA LEU A 6 2.58 -2.26 12.42
C LEU A 6 3.18 -2.19 13.81
N PHE A 7 3.65 -1.02 14.23
CA PHE A 7 4.16 -0.79 15.58
C PHE A 7 3.07 -1.03 16.64
N ASP A 8 1.88 -0.49 16.42
CA ASP A 8 0.73 -0.67 17.32
C ASP A 8 0.28 -2.13 17.38
N TYR A 9 0.26 -2.83 16.24
CA TYR A 9 -0.10 -4.24 16.15
C TYR A 9 0.79 -5.14 17.02
N TYR A 10 2.10 -4.86 17.07
CA TYR A 10 3.04 -5.56 17.94
C TYR A 10 3.05 -5.05 19.38
N GLY A 11 2.09 -4.19 19.78
CA GLY A 11 2.01 -3.63 21.13
C GLY A 11 3.23 -2.82 21.54
N GLY A 12 3.93 -2.21 20.56
CA GLY A 12 5.18 -1.51 20.79
C GLY A 12 6.38 -2.43 21.08
N ALA A 13 6.22 -3.75 20.95
CA ALA A 13 7.31 -4.70 21.16
C ALA A 13 8.39 -4.55 20.08
N ASN A 14 9.65 -4.54 20.51
CA ASN A 14 10.81 -4.30 19.64
C ASN A 14 11.30 -5.58 18.91
N GLU A 15 10.39 -6.43 18.45
CA GLU A 15 10.78 -7.62 17.69
C GLU A 15 11.29 -7.25 16.28
N LEU A 16 10.76 -6.16 15.73
CA LEU A 16 11.13 -5.63 14.42
C LEU A 16 11.62 -4.17 14.54
N ASN A 17 12.71 -3.87 13.89
CA ASN A 17 13.18 -2.49 13.74
C ASN A 17 12.49 -1.84 12.52
N LEU A 18 11.59 -0.90 12.75
CA LEU A 18 10.81 -0.24 11.72
C LEU A 18 11.55 1.02 11.24
N LEU A 19 12.11 0.93 10.04
CA LEU A 19 12.93 1.96 9.40
C LEU A 19 12.18 2.68 8.29
N ASP A 20 12.63 3.88 7.95
CA ASP A 20 12.15 4.66 6.81
C ASP A 20 13.30 5.43 6.13
N LEU A 21 12.98 6.34 5.19
CA LEU A 21 13.99 7.10 4.44
C LEU A 21 14.96 7.91 5.30
N ASN A 22 14.57 8.29 6.53
CA ASN A 22 15.46 9.01 7.45
C ASN A 22 16.56 8.09 8.02
N ASP A 23 16.34 6.79 7.96
CA ASP A 23 17.26 5.77 8.46
C ASP A 23 18.31 5.31 7.43
N LEU A 24 18.32 5.86 6.21
CA LEU A 24 19.33 5.52 5.19
C LEU A 24 20.77 5.78 5.67
N SER A 25 20.95 6.73 6.59
CA SER A 25 22.25 7.01 7.23
C SER A 25 22.81 5.86 8.04
N LYS A 26 22.00 4.84 8.39
CA LYS A 26 22.43 3.59 9.03
C LYS A 26 23.28 2.71 8.10
N GLY A 27 23.25 3.00 6.80
CA GLY A 27 24.10 2.42 5.78
C GLY A 27 23.67 1.10 5.21
N LYS A 28 22.90 0.27 5.91
CA LYS A 28 22.37 -1.02 5.44
C LYS A 28 21.21 -1.51 6.32
N LEU A 29 20.49 -2.55 5.84
CA LEU A 29 19.50 -3.29 6.64
C LEU A 29 20.20 -4.37 7.47
N GLU A 30 19.79 -4.47 8.71
CA GLU A 30 20.18 -5.55 9.62
C GLU A 30 19.06 -6.59 9.75
N LYS A 31 19.35 -7.70 10.45
CA LYS A 31 18.34 -8.72 10.75
C LYS A 31 17.16 -8.09 11.50
N ASN A 32 15.95 -8.51 11.17
CA ASN A 32 14.70 -8.02 11.73
C ASN A 32 14.39 -6.53 11.42
N ASN A 33 15.07 -5.94 10.43
CA ASN A 33 14.71 -4.62 9.96
C ASN A 33 13.57 -4.70 8.93
N VAL A 34 12.57 -3.83 9.07
CA VAL A 34 11.51 -3.61 8.09
C VAL A 34 11.62 -2.17 7.61
N PHE A 35 11.91 -1.98 6.35
CA PHE A 35 12.11 -0.67 5.74
C PHE A 35 10.86 -0.24 4.98
N PHE A 36 10.24 0.84 5.41
CA PHE A 36 9.04 1.41 4.78
C PHE A 36 9.42 2.51 3.81
N ILE A 37 8.99 2.34 2.56
CA ILE A 37 9.23 3.34 1.54
C ILE A 37 8.00 3.49 0.64
N ASN A 38 7.73 4.73 0.25
CA ASN A 38 6.76 4.98 -0.79
C ASN A 38 7.45 4.77 -2.14
N TRP A 39 6.92 3.85 -2.94
CA TRP A 39 7.43 3.51 -4.26
C TRP A 39 7.66 4.73 -5.17
N GLN A 40 6.75 5.69 -5.12
CA GLN A 40 6.85 6.94 -5.88
C GLN A 40 8.06 7.80 -5.49
N LYS A 41 8.51 7.71 -4.23
CA LYS A 41 9.65 8.51 -3.73
C LYS A 41 11.00 7.99 -4.19
N ILE A 42 11.12 6.72 -4.57
CA ILE A 42 12.38 6.13 -5.03
C ILE A 42 12.49 6.01 -6.54
N LYS A 43 11.43 6.33 -7.29
CA LYS A 43 11.50 6.37 -8.75
C LYS A 43 12.44 7.50 -9.19
N SER A 44 13.41 7.18 -10.03
CA SER A 44 14.37 8.15 -10.57
C SER A 44 13.73 9.24 -11.44
N SER A 45 12.48 9.03 -11.89
CA SER A 45 11.71 10.02 -12.65
C SER A 45 11.30 11.24 -11.81
N THR A 46 11.21 11.11 -10.48
CA THR A 46 10.87 12.22 -9.58
C THR A 46 12.10 12.98 -9.13
N LYS A 47 11.93 14.24 -8.67
CA LYS A 47 13.02 15.05 -8.12
C LYS A 47 13.61 14.42 -6.86
N GLU A 48 12.75 13.87 -5.99
CA GLU A 48 13.16 13.17 -4.78
C GLU A 48 13.84 11.84 -5.12
N GLY A 49 13.27 11.06 -6.03
CA GLY A 49 13.86 9.80 -6.48
C GLY A 49 15.25 9.99 -7.09
N ARG A 50 15.44 11.04 -7.89
CA ARG A 50 16.79 11.37 -8.40
C ARG A 50 17.77 11.69 -7.30
N LYS A 51 17.39 12.39 -6.22
CA LYS A 51 18.28 12.65 -5.09
C LYS A 51 18.66 11.39 -4.33
N LEU A 52 17.78 10.40 -4.28
CA LEU A 52 18.02 9.13 -3.60
C LEU A 52 18.82 8.13 -4.45
N ARG A 53 18.63 8.19 -5.79
CA ARG A 53 19.19 7.25 -6.74
C ARG A 53 20.43 7.75 -7.48
N ASN A 54 20.66 9.05 -7.52
CA ASN A 54 21.84 9.63 -8.18
C ASN A 54 23.02 9.77 -7.22
N PRO A 55 24.25 9.64 -7.74
CA PRO A 55 25.47 9.89 -6.97
C PRO A 55 25.46 11.29 -6.36
N THR A 56 26.04 11.40 -5.16
CA THR A 56 26.31 12.66 -4.48
C THR A 56 27.81 12.80 -4.22
N GLU A 57 28.25 13.96 -3.73
CA GLU A 57 29.65 14.17 -3.29
C GLU A 57 30.12 13.16 -2.24
N TYR A 58 29.17 12.53 -1.53
CA TYR A 58 29.43 11.57 -0.44
C TYR A 58 29.26 10.10 -0.86
N THR A 59 28.73 9.85 -2.07
CA THR A 59 28.49 8.50 -2.59
C THR A 59 29.21 8.35 -3.94
N TYR A 60 30.30 7.58 -3.97
CA TYR A 60 31.08 7.35 -5.16
C TYR A 60 30.36 6.38 -6.11
N GLY A 61 29.65 6.91 -7.09
CA GLY A 61 29.09 6.15 -8.20
C GLY A 61 27.61 5.76 -8.10
N ASP A 62 27.04 5.70 -6.90
CA ASP A 62 25.63 5.30 -6.69
C ASP A 62 24.87 6.33 -5.84
N GLY A 63 23.55 6.28 -5.88
CA GLY A 63 22.71 7.05 -4.97
C GLY A 63 22.71 6.45 -3.55
N ILE A 64 22.31 7.25 -2.55
CA ILE A 64 22.29 6.80 -1.16
C ILE A 64 21.40 5.57 -0.92
N PHE A 65 20.29 5.47 -1.64
CA PHE A 65 19.40 4.31 -1.55
C PHE A 65 20.04 3.08 -2.21
N ASP A 66 20.63 3.24 -3.39
CA ASP A 66 21.27 2.16 -4.12
C ASP A 66 22.45 1.57 -3.34
N GLU A 67 23.26 2.45 -2.74
CA GLU A 67 24.36 2.05 -1.86
C GLU A 67 23.87 1.32 -0.61
N PHE A 68 22.76 1.78 0.00
CA PHE A 68 22.14 1.13 1.15
C PHE A 68 21.68 -0.30 0.84
N ILE A 69 21.08 -0.51 -0.32
CA ILE A 69 20.67 -1.84 -0.78
C ILE A 69 21.89 -2.74 -1.08
N LYS A 70 22.89 -2.22 -1.81
CA LYS A 70 24.10 -2.96 -2.14
C LYS A 70 24.84 -3.44 -0.90
N ARG A 71 25.05 -2.58 0.08
CA ARG A 71 25.70 -2.95 1.37
C ARG A 71 24.89 -3.99 2.14
N THR A 72 23.57 -3.96 2.04
CA THR A 72 22.71 -4.99 2.62
C THR A 72 22.96 -6.36 1.96
N GLN A 73 23.11 -6.38 0.62
CA GLN A 73 23.37 -7.58 -0.14
C GLN A 73 24.78 -8.13 0.09
N GLU A 74 25.79 -7.27 0.23
CA GLU A 74 27.17 -7.65 0.55
C GLU A 74 27.29 -8.40 1.88
N ASP A 75 26.38 -8.11 2.82
CA ASP A 75 26.24 -8.86 4.09
C ASP A 75 25.50 -10.20 3.92
N ASN A 76 25.25 -10.66 2.70
CA ASN A 76 24.48 -11.87 2.38
C ASN A 76 23.08 -11.88 3.03
N ARG A 77 22.44 -10.72 3.13
CA ARG A 77 21.07 -10.60 3.62
C ARG A 77 20.09 -10.95 2.51
N GLU A 78 19.19 -11.87 2.79
CA GLU A 78 18.07 -12.16 1.91
C GLU A 78 16.97 -11.14 2.14
N LEU A 79 16.56 -10.43 1.08
CA LEU A 79 15.53 -9.43 1.11
C LEU A 79 14.17 -10.02 0.71
N ILE A 80 13.13 -9.61 1.41
CA ILE A 80 11.73 -9.86 1.05
C ILE A 80 11.12 -8.51 0.68
N LEU A 81 10.59 -8.42 -0.53
CA LEU A 81 9.89 -7.22 -1.00
C LEU A 81 8.39 -7.41 -0.87
N VAL A 82 7.75 -6.54 -0.10
CA VAL A 82 6.29 -6.49 0.02
C VAL A 82 5.80 -5.23 -0.71
N ILE A 83 4.95 -5.43 -1.72
CA ILE A 83 4.38 -4.35 -2.52
C ILE A 83 2.88 -4.28 -2.23
N ASP A 84 2.48 -3.25 -1.49
CA ASP A 84 1.07 -2.95 -1.24
C ASP A 84 0.48 -2.18 -2.44
N GLU A 85 -0.80 -2.40 -2.72
CA GLU A 85 -1.50 -1.83 -3.89
C GLU A 85 -0.78 -2.13 -5.22
N ALA A 86 -0.31 -3.37 -5.38
CA ALA A 86 0.55 -3.81 -6.49
C ALA A 86 -0.05 -3.63 -7.89
N HIS A 87 -1.35 -3.31 -8.02
CA HIS A 87 -1.98 -2.95 -9.29
C HIS A 87 -1.55 -1.56 -9.80
N ARG A 88 -0.90 -0.75 -8.96
CA ARG A 88 -0.45 0.61 -9.30
C ARG A 88 1.05 0.62 -9.56
N ASP A 89 1.43 1.13 -10.71
CA ASP A 89 2.82 1.50 -11.03
C ASP A 89 3.89 0.38 -10.92
N THR A 90 3.50 -0.90 -10.86
CA THR A 90 4.45 -2.02 -10.81
C THR A 90 4.82 -2.56 -12.19
N ASP A 91 4.07 -2.22 -13.24
CA ASP A 91 4.29 -2.67 -14.60
C ASP A 91 5.01 -1.58 -15.41
N THR A 92 6.15 -1.10 -14.94
CA THR A 92 6.95 -0.07 -15.61
C THR A 92 8.42 -0.44 -15.59
N GLU A 93 9.18 -0.07 -16.62
CA GLU A 93 10.64 -0.28 -16.68
C GLU A 93 11.35 0.21 -15.41
N LEU A 94 10.93 1.37 -14.87
CA LEU A 94 11.49 1.90 -13.62
C LEU A 94 11.18 1.03 -12.39
N ALA A 95 10.08 0.30 -12.41
CA ALA A 95 9.74 -0.64 -11.35
C ALA A 95 10.60 -1.90 -11.47
N ASP A 96 10.81 -2.38 -12.68
CA ASP A 96 11.65 -3.54 -12.97
C ASP A 96 13.11 -3.26 -12.59
N ASP A 97 13.66 -2.11 -12.96
CA ASP A 97 15.01 -1.65 -12.56
C ASP A 97 15.17 -1.62 -11.03
N LEU A 98 14.12 -1.20 -10.33
CA LEU A 98 14.16 -1.10 -8.88
C LEU A 98 14.06 -2.49 -8.21
N ILE A 99 13.25 -3.37 -8.76
CA ILE A 99 13.16 -4.77 -8.32
C ILE A 99 14.50 -5.49 -8.58
N GLU A 100 15.12 -5.25 -9.73
CA GLU A 100 16.43 -5.81 -10.07
C GLU A 100 17.51 -5.31 -9.10
N LEU A 101 17.54 -4.02 -8.78
CA LEU A 101 18.44 -3.46 -7.78
C LEU A 101 18.26 -4.11 -6.41
N ILE A 102 17.02 -4.24 -5.93
CA ILE A 102 16.71 -4.84 -4.63
C ILE A 102 17.02 -6.34 -4.64
N ASN A 103 16.91 -6.99 -5.79
CA ASN A 103 17.12 -8.42 -5.99
C ASN A 103 16.52 -9.29 -4.87
N PRO A 104 15.20 -9.16 -4.61
CA PRO A 104 14.58 -9.83 -3.48
C PRO A 104 14.46 -11.34 -3.72
N ARG A 105 14.66 -12.15 -2.68
CA ARG A 105 14.40 -13.59 -2.74
C ARG A 105 12.91 -13.91 -2.92
N ILE A 106 12.04 -13.11 -2.32
CA ILE A 106 10.59 -13.27 -2.39
C ILE A 106 9.98 -11.90 -2.66
N ILE A 107 9.02 -11.88 -3.59
CA ILE A 107 8.17 -10.71 -3.84
C ILE A 107 6.75 -11.08 -3.43
N LEU A 108 6.20 -10.37 -2.46
CA LEU A 108 4.81 -10.50 -2.04
C LEU A 108 4.02 -9.29 -2.57
N LYS A 109 3.15 -9.53 -3.54
CA LYS A 109 2.26 -8.51 -4.11
C LYS A 109 0.89 -8.60 -3.44
N ILE A 110 0.44 -7.52 -2.82
CA ILE A 110 -0.86 -7.39 -2.16
C ILE A 110 -1.71 -6.43 -2.98
N THR A 111 -2.91 -6.84 -3.36
CA THR A 111 -3.84 -6.00 -4.14
C THR A 111 -5.26 -6.52 -4.05
N ALA A 112 -6.24 -5.61 -4.03
CA ALA A 112 -7.66 -5.95 -4.17
C ALA A 112 -8.08 -6.22 -5.62
N THR A 113 -7.25 -5.83 -6.60
CA THR A 113 -7.55 -5.92 -8.04
C THR A 113 -6.33 -6.46 -8.79
N PRO A 114 -6.06 -7.78 -8.73
CA PRO A 114 -4.93 -8.36 -9.44
C PRO A 114 -5.13 -8.21 -10.96
N LYS A 115 -4.09 -7.75 -11.66
CA LYS A 115 -4.09 -7.66 -13.13
C LYS A 115 -3.66 -8.98 -13.77
N ASN A 116 -2.72 -9.65 -13.14
CA ASN A 116 -2.13 -10.87 -13.64
C ASN A 116 -2.02 -11.90 -12.52
N GLU A 117 -2.64 -13.04 -12.71
CA GLU A 117 -2.44 -14.21 -11.87
C GLU A 117 -1.24 -15.02 -12.36
N PRO A 118 -0.51 -15.71 -11.47
CA PRO A 118 0.57 -16.59 -11.89
C PRO A 118 0.04 -17.74 -12.75
N SER A 119 0.83 -18.19 -13.70
CA SER A 119 0.45 -19.34 -14.52
C SER A 119 0.32 -20.61 -13.68
N ALA A 120 -0.59 -21.50 -14.07
CA ALA A 120 -0.74 -22.80 -13.42
C ALA A 120 0.59 -23.59 -13.40
N SER A 121 1.42 -23.43 -14.45
CA SER A 121 2.77 -24.03 -14.53
C SER A 121 3.69 -23.48 -13.44
N ASP A 122 3.69 -22.18 -13.18
CA ASP A 122 4.55 -21.57 -12.16
C ASP A 122 4.13 -21.98 -10.75
N VAL A 123 2.82 -22.11 -10.52
CA VAL A 123 2.29 -22.57 -9.24
C VAL A 123 2.66 -24.03 -9.00
N LEU A 124 2.47 -24.91 -10.00
CA LEU A 124 2.84 -26.32 -9.91
C LEU A 124 4.33 -26.53 -9.67
N GLN A 125 5.18 -25.70 -10.29
CA GLN A 125 6.63 -25.76 -10.12
C GLN A 125 7.12 -25.02 -8.86
N LYS A 126 6.21 -24.51 -8.04
CA LYS A 126 6.50 -23.74 -6.81
C LYS A 126 7.35 -22.49 -7.06
N ARG A 127 7.26 -21.91 -8.26
CA ARG A 127 7.93 -20.64 -8.61
C ARG A 127 7.09 -19.43 -8.23
N ALA A 128 5.76 -19.60 -8.16
CA ALA A 128 4.84 -18.58 -7.72
C ALA A 128 3.76 -19.20 -6.84
N GLY A 129 3.09 -18.37 -6.04
CA GLY A 129 1.90 -18.72 -5.28
C GLY A 129 0.82 -17.66 -5.48
N PHE A 130 -0.43 -18.06 -5.35
CA PHE A 130 -1.58 -17.16 -5.37
C PHE A 130 -2.53 -17.54 -4.23
N VAL A 131 -2.96 -16.53 -3.50
CA VAL A 131 -3.96 -16.67 -2.43
C VAL A 131 -5.02 -15.61 -2.67
N GLU A 132 -6.25 -16.04 -2.85
CA GLU A 132 -7.41 -15.18 -2.91
C GLU A 132 -8.13 -15.22 -1.57
N VAL A 133 -8.42 -14.04 -1.02
CA VAL A 133 -9.29 -13.90 0.15
C VAL A 133 -10.65 -13.46 -0.37
N ILE A 134 -11.64 -14.34 -0.26
CA ILE A 134 -12.98 -14.05 -0.77
C ILE A 134 -13.66 -12.97 0.08
N ARG A 135 -14.50 -12.17 -0.57
CA ARG A 135 -15.15 -11.01 0.05
C ARG A 135 -16.00 -11.39 1.26
N GLU A 136 -16.64 -12.53 1.19
CA GLU A 136 -17.51 -13.06 2.25
C GLU A 136 -16.75 -13.29 3.55
N ASP A 137 -15.56 -13.89 3.48
CA ASP A 137 -14.68 -14.10 4.65
C ASP A 137 -14.23 -12.78 5.27
N VAL A 138 -13.99 -11.76 4.43
CA VAL A 138 -13.57 -10.44 4.90
C VAL A 138 -14.71 -9.69 5.60
N ILE A 139 -15.95 -9.87 5.11
CA ILE A 139 -17.16 -9.35 5.76
C ILE A 139 -17.40 -10.05 7.10
N GLU A 140 -17.33 -11.39 7.13
CA GLU A 140 -17.54 -12.20 8.34
C GLU A 140 -16.51 -11.85 9.42
N ALA A 141 -15.27 -11.56 9.02
CA ALA A 141 -14.23 -11.06 9.90
C ALA A 141 -14.42 -9.61 10.36
N GLY A 142 -15.45 -8.90 9.88
CA GLY A 142 -15.74 -7.50 10.23
C GLY A 142 -14.74 -6.48 9.67
N LEU A 143 -13.92 -6.87 8.70
CA LEU A 143 -12.86 -6.01 8.15
C LEU A 143 -13.36 -5.03 7.08
N ILE A 144 -14.48 -5.32 6.45
CA ILE A 144 -15.15 -4.45 5.48
C ILE A 144 -16.66 -4.41 5.75
N LYS A 145 -17.31 -3.35 5.27
CA LYS A 145 -18.76 -3.19 5.40
C LYS A 145 -19.51 -4.21 4.55
N GLU A 146 -20.54 -4.83 5.11
CA GLU A 146 -21.40 -5.77 4.42
C GLU A 146 -22.12 -5.12 3.23
N LYS A 147 -22.59 -3.89 3.41
CA LYS A 147 -23.34 -3.13 2.42
C LYS A 147 -22.75 -1.75 2.17
N ILE A 148 -22.67 -1.38 0.91
CA ILE A 148 -22.47 -0.01 0.47
C ILE A 148 -23.84 0.45 -0.05
N ILE A 149 -24.45 1.41 0.64
CA ILE A 149 -25.71 2.02 0.20
C ILE A 149 -25.35 3.15 -0.75
N THR A 150 -25.63 2.97 -2.02
CA THR A 150 -25.49 4.03 -3.04
C THR A 150 -26.87 4.59 -3.35
N GLN A 151 -26.92 5.85 -3.77
CA GLN A 151 -28.15 6.43 -4.28
C GLN A 151 -28.58 5.70 -5.54
N THR A 152 -29.87 5.41 -5.65
CA THR A 152 -30.45 4.74 -6.83
C THR A 152 -30.68 5.78 -7.92
N LYS A 153 -30.81 5.26 -9.18
CA LYS A 153 -31.17 6.09 -10.33
C LYS A 153 -32.52 6.80 -10.12
N GLU A 154 -33.46 6.16 -9.42
CA GLU A 154 -34.77 6.70 -9.06
C GLU A 154 -34.68 7.86 -8.08
N ASP A 155 -33.71 7.84 -7.15
CA ASP A 155 -33.47 8.93 -6.22
C ASP A 155 -32.90 10.14 -6.96
N LEU A 156 -32.02 9.93 -7.94
CA LEU A 156 -31.49 10.97 -8.80
C LEU A 156 -32.57 11.56 -9.73
N ASP A 157 -33.46 10.73 -10.29
CA ASP A 157 -34.54 11.18 -11.17
C ASP A 157 -35.59 12.02 -10.42
N LYS A 158 -35.79 11.79 -9.13
CA LYS A 158 -36.63 12.65 -8.29
C LYS A 158 -36.03 14.04 -8.07
N LEU A 159 -34.71 14.14 -8.11
CA LEU A 159 -33.96 15.41 -7.93
C LEU A 159 -33.91 16.24 -9.22
N THR A 160 -33.88 15.60 -10.40
CA THR A 160 -33.74 16.27 -11.71
C THR A 160 -34.94 17.10 -12.14
N LYS A 161 -36.07 17.03 -11.43
CA LYS A 161 -37.28 17.81 -11.72
C LYS A 161 -37.26 19.26 -11.22
N LYS A 162 -36.20 19.72 -10.56
CA LYS A 162 -36.03 21.10 -10.11
C LYS A 162 -34.73 21.65 -10.72
N GLU A 163 -34.77 22.88 -11.23
CA GLU A 163 -33.59 23.66 -11.70
C GLU A 163 -32.68 24.08 -10.54
N ILE A 164 -32.28 23.14 -9.69
CA ILE A 164 -31.43 23.38 -8.54
C ILE A 164 -30.12 22.66 -8.81
N ASP A 165 -29.02 23.22 -8.33
CA ASP A 165 -27.68 22.65 -8.41
C ASP A 165 -27.66 21.21 -7.86
N GLN A 166 -27.57 20.24 -8.76
CA GLN A 166 -27.64 18.81 -8.46
C GLN A 166 -26.54 18.39 -7.49
N ASP A 167 -25.36 18.98 -7.60
CA ASP A 167 -24.20 18.66 -6.76
C ASP A 167 -24.44 19.11 -5.33
N LEU A 168 -25.10 20.26 -5.14
CA LEU A 168 -25.44 20.76 -3.79
C LEU A 168 -26.47 19.86 -3.10
N ILE A 169 -27.48 19.41 -3.84
CA ILE A 169 -28.49 18.48 -3.29
C ILE A 169 -27.88 17.13 -2.94
N LEU A 170 -27.00 16.59 -3.80
CA LEU A 170 -26.30 15.34 -3.53
C LEU A 170 -25.42 15.44 -2.29
N LEU A 171 -24.75 16.57 -2.09
CA LEU A 171 -23.93 16.86 -0.91
C LEU A 171 -24.78 16.92 0.35
N GLU A 172 -25.93 17.60 0.30
CA GLU A 172 -26.88 17.73 1.41
C GLU A 172 -27.47 16.38 1.81
N LEU A 173 -27.86 15.55 0.84
CA LEU A 173 -28.36 14.21 1.08
C LEU A 173 -27.27 13.29 1.68
N ALA A 174 -26.06 13.36 1.19
CA ALA A 174 -24.94 12.61 1.74
C ALA A 174 -24.60 13.02 3.17
N PHE A 175 -24.65 14.32 3.46
CA PHE A 175 -24.46 14.87 4.79
C PHE A 175 -25.56 14.41 5.77
N ASN A 176 -26.82 14.51 5.37
CA ASN A 176 -27.95 14.08 6.19
C ASN A 176 -27.88 12.55 6.47
N LYS A 177 -27.55 11.76 5.45
CA LYS A 177 -27.37 10.31 5.64
C LYS A 177 -26.24 9.98 6.61
N ARG A 178 -25.13 10.72 6.54
CA ARG A 178 -24.04 10.59 7.51
C ARG A 178 -24.52 10.88 8.94
N LEU A 179 -25.30 11.94 9.14
CA LEU A 179 -25.82 12.29 10.47
C LEU A 179 -26.78 11.22 11.03
N GLU A 180 -27.67 10.69 10.19
CA GLU A 180 -28.54 9.56 10.56
C GLU A 180 -27.72 8.35 10.98
N THR A 181 -26.77 7.93 10.14
CA THR A 181 -25.89 6.80 10.44
C THR A 181 -25.10 7.03 11.72
N GLN A 182 -24.57 8.24 11.94
CA GLN A 182 -23.85 8.57 13.17
C GLN A 182 -24.74 8.45 14.40
N LYS A 183 -26.02 8.82 14.29
CA LYS A 183 -26.98 8.68 15.37
C LYS A 183 -27.29 7.23 15.68
N GLU A 184 -27.52 6.40 14.63
CA GLU A 184 -27.74 4.97 14.77
C GLU A 184 -26.56 4.25 15.44
N TYR A 185 -25.32 4.58 15.05
CA TYR A 185 -24.11 4.01 15.68
C TYR A 185 -23.99 4.39 17.15
N LYS A 186 -24.33 5.64 17.48
CA LYS A 186 -24.32 6.12 18.87
C LYS A 186 -25.36 5.41 19.74
N GLU A 187 -26.55 5.15 19.18
CA GLU A 187 -27.62 4.39 19.84
C GLU A 187 -27.24 2.92 20.07
N LEU A 188 -26.40 2.36 19.18
CA LEU A 188 -25.85 1.00 19.30
C LEU A 188 -24.60 0.92 20.19
N GLY A 189 -24.13 2.05 20.74
CA GLY A 189 -22.92 2.09 21.58
C GLY A 189 -21.61 1.87 20.79
N LEU A 190 -21.63 2.07 19.49
CA LEU A 190 -20.47 1.95 18.60
C LEU A 190 -19.84 3.33 18.40
N GLU A 191 -18.52 3.42 18.54
CA GLU A 191 -17.75 4.62 18.16
C GLU A 191 -17.46 4.59 16.64
N ILE A 192 -17.55 5.80 16.00
CA ILE A 192 -17.22 5.99 14.58
C ILE A 192 -15.86 6.66 14.49
#